data_c41d7e7ecb1a0c40c553a643eaed2f4d
#
_entry.id   c41d7e7ecb1a0c40c553a643eaed2f4d
#
_cell.length_a   1.000
_cell.length_b   1.000
_cell.length_c   1.000
_cell.angle_alpha   90.00
_cell.angle_beta   90.00
_cell.angle_gamma   90.00
#
_symmetry.space_group_name_H-M   'P 1'
#
loop_
_entity.id
_entity.type
_entity.pdbx_description
1 polymer ?
#
loop_
_entity_poly.entity_id
_entity_poly.type
_entity_poly.pdbx_seq_one_letter_code
_entity_poly.pdbx_strand_id
1 'polypeptide(L)'
;MSFLKIIQGKFLILITLILAILGFFLYSTSTRKINFNPEKIARIEVFSKERKIKDINSPNKIDDIVKILKQLRSRTESVNDFPDLEKYYWLKIEELNVYIYENDKKYYVEVPYNAIYLINKSQYNKLLEIVK
;
A
#
# COMPACT_ATOMS: atom_id res chain seq x y z
N MET A 1 -8.64 -24.55 -47.40
CA MET A 1 -8.78 -24.09 -46.04
C MET A 1 -9.90 -23.05 -45.98
N SER A 2 -10.83 -23.27 -45.14
CA SER A 2 -12.04 -22.45 -45.21
C SER A 2 -11.82 -21.10 -44.51
N PHE A 3 -12.39 -20.10 -45.11
CA PHE A 3 -12.54 -18.75 -44.58
C PHE A 3 -13.10 -18.75 -43.15
N LEU A 4 -13.94 -19.74 -42.83
CA LEU A 4 -14.54 -19.96 -41.53
C LEU A 4 -13.50 -20.21 -40.42
N LYS A 5 -12.43 -20.96 -40.70
CA LYS A 5 -11.36 -21.24 -39.71
C LYS A 5 -10.56 -19.99 -39.38
N ILE A 6 -10.36 -19.11 -40.34
CA ILE A 6 -9.65 -17.84 -40.16
C ILE A 6 -10.48 -16.90 -39.28
N ILE A 7 -11.78 -16.85 -39.49
CA ILE A 7 -12.71 -16.03 -38.69
C ILE A 7 -12.79 -16.57 -37.26
N GLN A 8 -12.87 -17.87 -37.10
CA GLN A 8 -12.89 -18.51 -35.77
C GLN A 8 -11.62 -18.24 -34.99
N GLY A 9 -10.46 -18.27 -35.65
CA GLY A 9 -9.18 -17.97 -35.00
C GLY A 9 -9.10 -16.50 -34.53
N LYS A 10 -9.52 -15.56 -35.39
CA LYS A 10 -9.55 -14.14 -35.03
C LYS A 10 -10.55 -13.84 -33.92
N PHE A 11 -11.69 -14.50 -33.92
CA PHE A 11 -12.71 -14.37 -32.91
C PHE A 11 -12.21 -14.90 -31.53
N LEU A 12 -11.52 -16.02 -31.54
CA LEU A 12 -10.91 -16.60 -30.32
C LEU A 12 -9.86 -15.67 -29.72
N ILE A 13 -9.00 -15.09 -30.55
CA ILE A 13 -7.98 -14.11 -30.10
C ILE A 13 -8.65 -12.89 -29.46
N LEU A 14 -9.70 -12.38 -30.08
CA LEU A 14 -10.43 -11.22 -29.55
C LEU A 14 -11.05 -11.53 -28.18
N ILE A 15 -11.68 -12.69 -28.00
CA ILE A 15 -12.27 -13.12 -26.74
C ILE A 15 -11.17 -13.23 -25.66
N THR A 16 -10.04 -13.85 -25.98
CA THR A 16 -8.91 -14.00 -25.05
C THR A 16 -8.39 -12.64 -24.60
N LEU A 17 -8.27 -11.69 -25.52
CA LEU A 17 -7.82 -10.33 -25.19
C LEU A 17 -8.81 -9.61 -24.26
N ILE A 18 -10.12 -9.71 -24.54
CA ILE A 18 -11.16 -9.12 -23.69
C ILE A 18 -11.14 -9.72 -22.29
N LEU A 19 -10.99 -11.04 -22.17
CA LEU A 19 -10.91 -11.72 -20.88
C LEU A 19 -9.65 -11.32 -20.10
N ALA A 20 -8.53 -11.13 -20.79
CA ALA A 20 -7.29 -10.66 -20.17
C ALA A 20 -7.44 -9.22 -19.62
N ILE A 21 -8.04 -8.33 -20.39
CA ILE A 21 -8.30 -6.94 -19.98
C ILE A 21 -9.28 -6.91 -18.80
N LEU A 22 -10.35 -7.69 -18.85
CA LEU A 22 -11.34 -7.79 -17.79
C LEU A 22 -10.71 -8.37 -16.51
N GLY A 23 -9.91 -9.41 -16.63
CA GLY A 23 -9.18 -10.01 -15.52
C GLY A 23 -8.21 -9.02 -14.87
N PHE A 24 -7.47 -8.26 -15.66
CA PHE A 24 -6.59 -7.20 -15.17
C PHE A 24 -7.38 -6.09 -14.45
N PHE A 25 -8.49 -5.67 -15.00
CA PHE A 25 -9.35 -4.67 -14.38
C PHE A 25 -9.91 -5.14 -13.03
N LEU A 26 -10.44 -6.35 -12.97
CA LEU A 26 -10.93 -6.95 -11.72
C LEU A 26 -9.80 -7.14 -10.69
N TYR A 27 -8.61 -7.53 -11.14
CA TYR A 27 -7.43 -7.61 -10.28
C TYR A 27 -7.08 -6.26 -9.69
N SER A 28 -7.00 -5.23 -10.51
CA SER A 28 -6.67 -3.86 -10.10
C SER A 28 -7.68 -3.29 -9.12
N THR A 29 -8.98 -3.52 -9.33
CA THR A 29 -10.06 -3.01 -8.46
C THR A 29 -10.21 -3.81 -7.16
N SER A 30 -9.71 -5.06 -7.09
CA SER A 30 -9.79 -5.90 -5.89
C SER A 30 -8.70 -5.61 -4.86
N THR A 31 -7.66 -4.85 -5.22
CA THR A 31 -6.59 -4.48 -4.30
C THR A 31 -6.99 -3.29 -3.43
N ARG A 32 -6.56 -3.34 -2.16
CA ARG A 32 -6.75 -2.26 -1.21
C ARG A 32 -5.62 -1.26 -1.31
N LYS A 33 -5.94 0.00 -1.16
CA LYS A 33 -4.98 1.12 -1.13
C LYS A 33 -5.22 1.99 0.08
N ILE A 34 -4.21 2.78 0.45
CA ILE A 34 -4.36 3.76 1.52
C ILE A 34 -5.00 5.02 0.93
N ASN A 35 -6.15 5.39 1.48
CA ASN A 35 -6.90 6.58 1.05
C ASN A 35 -6.66 7.72 2.03
N PHE A 36 -6.05 8.78 1.55
CA PHE A 36 -5.91 10.04 2.26
C PHE A 36 -5.79 11.18 1.24
N ASN A 37 -6.06 12.40 1.69
CA ASN A 37 -5.90 13.58 0.86
C ASN A 37 -4.57 14.26 1.19
N PRO A 38 -3.53 14.17 0.33
CA PRO A 38 -2.21 14.74 0.60
C PRO A 38 -2.22 16.25 0.84
N GLU A 39 -3.13 16.97 0.21
CA GLU A 39 -3.22 18.43 0.31
C GLU A 39 -3.66 18.88 1.71
N LYS A 40 -4.33 18.03 2.46
CA LYS A 40 -4.79 18.31 3.83
C LYS A 40 -3.77 17.92 4.90
N ILE A 41 -2.68 17.26 4.54
CA ILE A 41 -1.68 16.79 5.51
C ILE A 41 -0.71 17.93 5.80
N ALA A 42 -0.90 18.60 6.93
CA ALA A 42 0.00 19.63 7.41
C ALA A 42 1.08 19.09 8.37
N ARG A 43 0.78 17.97 9.03
CA ARG A 43 1.63 17.37 10.06
C ARG A 43 1.42 15.87 10.12
N ILE A 44 2.51 15.14 10.37
CA ILE A 44 2.47 13.71 10.69
C ILE A 44 3.09 13.54 12.06
N GLU A 45 2.36 12.92 12.98
CA GLU A 45 2.89 12.55 14.29
C GLU A 45 3.53 11.18 14.22
N VAL A 46 4.73 11.04 14.80
CA VAL A 46 5.52 9.80 14.78
C VAL A 46 5.60 9.22 16.18
N PHE A 47 5.30 7.93 16.28
CA PHE A 47 5.35 7.19 17.53
C PHE A 47 6.25 5.95 17.40
N SER A 48 6.93 5.64 18.48
CA SER A 48 7.56 4.34 18.70
C SER A 48 6.73 3.63 19.76
N LYS A 49 5.96 2.65 19.35
CA LYS A 49 4.98 1.96 20.18
C LYS A 49 4.00 2.97 20.82
N GLU A 50 4.04 3.16 22.12
CA GLU A 50 3.15 4.08 22.84
C GLU A 50 3.73 5.49 23.01
N ARG A 51 5.02 5.67 22.72
CA ARG A 51 5.73 6.92 22.94
C ARG A 51 5.80 7.78 21.68
N LYS A 52 5.31 9.01 21.79
CA LYS A 52 5.51 10.00 20.74
C LYS A 52 6.99 10.37 20.62
N ILE A 53 7.54 10.29 19.41
CA ILE A 53 8.93 10.64 19.12
C ILE A 53 9.04 12.09 18.65
N LYS A 54 8.23 12.46 17.64
CA LYS A 54 8.32 13.76 16.97
C LYS A 54 7.10 14.06 16.10
N ASP A 55 7.05 15.30 15.65
CA ASP A 55 6.18 15.74 14.56
C ASP A 55 7.00 15.96 13.30
N ILE A 56 6.45 15.59 12.16
CA ILE A 56 6.99 15.88 10.83
C ILE A 56 6.12 16.98 10.22
N ASN A 57 6.70 18.17 10.05
CA ASN A 57 6.04 19.34 9.48
C ASN A 57 6.65 19.75 8.13
N SER A 58 7.81 19.19 7.77
CA SER A 58 8.48 19.49 6.51
C SER A 58 7.66 18.96 5.31
N PRO A 59 7.24 19.82 4.38
CA PRO A 59 6.49 19.40 3.19
C PRO A 59 7.21 18.32 2.38
N ASN A 60 8.53 18.41 2.25
CA ASN A 60 9.32 17.43 1.50
C ASN A 60 9.30 16.05 2.14
N LYS A 61 9.43 15.98 3.46
CA LYS A 61 9.35 14.69 4.19
C LYS A 61 7.95 14.09 4.16
N ILE A 62 6.92 14.92 4.27
CA ILE A 62 5.53 14.50 4.11
C ILE A 62 5.30 13.94 2.72
N ASP A 63 5.77 14.61 1.68
CA ASP A 63 5.67 14.14 0.29
C ASP A 63 6.36 12.81 0.07
N ASP A 64 7.53 12.60 0.65
CA ASP A 64 8.28 11.34 0.54
C ASP A 64 7.50 10.18 1.18
N ILE A 65 6.94 10.39 2.35
CA ILE A 65 6.08 9.40 3.02
C ILE A 65 4.84 9.11 2.15
N VAL A 66 4.16 10.14 1.70
CA VAL A 66 2.96 10.03 0.88
C VAL A 66 3.21 9.26 -0.42
N LYS A 67 4.32 9.53 -1.10
CA LYS A 67 4.70 8.81 -2.32
C LYS A 67 4.86 7.32 -2.08
N ILE A 68 5.50 6.94 -0.98
CA ILE A 68 5.66 5.53 -0.64
C ILE A 68 4.31 4.90 -0.35
N LEU A 69 3.51 5.51 0.51
CA LEU A 69 2.23 4.96 0.94
C LEU A 69 1.20 4.86 -0.19
N LYS A 70 1.17 5.82 -1.10
CA LYS A 70 0.25 5.81 -2.26
C LYS A 70 0.51 4.68 -3.24
N GLN A 71 1.73 4.18 -3.33
CA GLN A 71 2.10 3.10 -4.23
C GLN A 71 1.69 1.72 -3.70
N LEU A 72 1.37 1.61 -2.41
CA LEU A 72 1.10 0.34 -1.78
C LEU A 72 -0.26 -0.22 -2.20
N ARG A 73 -0.27 -1.51 -2.50
CA ARG A 73 -1.45 -2.29 -2.84
C ARG A 73 -1.41 -3.62 -2.10
N SER A 74 -2.54 -4.05 -1.59
CA SER A 74 -2.63 -5.32 -0.88
C SER A 74 -4.00 -5.97 -1.07
N ARG A 75 -4.01 -7.29 -0.98
CA ARG A 75 -5.23 -8.11 -0.85
C ARG A 75 -5.39 -8.69 0.53
N THR A 76 -4.41 -8.49 1.40
CA THR A 76 -4.44 -8.98 2.77
C THR A 76 -5.15 -8.00 3.67
N GLU A 77 -6.27 -8.40 4.23
CA GLU A 77 -7.04 -7.59 5.16
C GLU A 77 -6.37 -7.54 6.53
N SER A 78 -6.40 -6.38 7.17
CA SER A 78 -6.05 -6.23 8.57
C SER A 78 -7.31 -6.24 9.43
N VAL A 79 -7.28 -7.03 10.49
CA VAL A 79 -8.33 -7.08 11.52
C VAL A 79 -7.81 -6.65 12.88
N ASN A 80 -6.60 -6.11 12.92
CA ASN A 80 -5.91 -5.72 14.14
C ASN A 80 -6.09 -4.23 14.44
N ASP A 81 -6.08 -3.88 15.72
CA ASP A 81 -5.99 -2.50 16.18
C ASP A 81 -4.57 -1.96 16.05
N PHE A 82 -3.59 -2.81 16.32
CA PHE A 82 -2.16 -2.54 16.24
C PHE A 82 -1.39 -3.87 16.07
N PRO A 83 -0.13 -3.83 15.59
CA PRO A 83 0.69 -5.04 15.50
C PRO A 83 1.00 -5.65 16.86
N ASP A 84 0.86 -6.96 16.98
CA ASP A 84 1.26 -7.72 18.18
C ASP A 84 2.77 -8.01 18.14
N LEU A 85 3.58 -6.96 18.29
CA LEU A 85 5.03 -7.00 18.21
C LEU A 85 5.64 -6.15 19.32
N GLU A 86 6.89 -6.48 19.70
CA GLU A 86 7.63 -5.70 20.70
C GLU A 86 8.07 -4.34 20.17
N LYS A 87 8.39 -4.27 18.88
CA LYS A 87 8.92 -3.06 18.24
C LYS A 87 8.16 -2.73 16.98
N TYR A 88 7.66 -1.53 16.90
CA TYR A 88 7.09 -0.94 15.69
C TYR A 88 7.07 0.57 15.80
N TYR A 89 7.07 1.22 14.64
CA TYR A 89 6.78 2.64 14.53
C TYR A 89 5.38 2.82 13.96
N TRP A 90 4.75 3.94 14.27
CA TRP A 90 3.52 4.29 13.60
C TRP A 90 3.38 5.78 13.40
N LEU A 91 2.64 6.11 12.37
CA LEU A 91 2.37 7.47 11.94
C LEU A 91 0.89 7.75 12.15
N LYS A 92 0.61 8.91 12.74
CA LYS A 92 -0.75 9.45 12.75
C LYS A 92 -0.84 10.50 11.66
N ILE A 93 -1.60 10.17 10.62
CA ILE A 93 -1.83 11.01 9.45
C ILE A 93 -3.32 11.34 9.40
N GLU A 94 -3.71 12.52 9.88
CA GLU A 94 -5.12 12.89 10.09
C GLU A 94 -5.83 11.86 10.99
N GLU A 95 -6.86 11.21 10.48
CA GLU A 95 -7.61 10.14 11.18
C GLU A 95 -7.01 8.75 11.00
N LEU A 96 -5.92 8.64 10.24
CA LEU A 96 -5.35 7.37 9.84
C LEU A 96 -4.14 7.01 10.69
N ASN A 97 -4.11 5.79 11.22
CA ASN A 97 -2.95 5.20 11.86
C ASN A 97 -2.26 4.25 10.89
N VAL A 98 -0.97 4.47 10.68
CA VAL A 98 -0.16 3.68 9.74
C VAL A 98 1.01 3.07 10.51
N TYR A 99 1.01 1.75 10.66
CA TYR A 99 2.05 1.01 11.38
C TYR A 99 3.13 0.54 10.42
N ILE A 100 4.39 0.60 10.87
CA ILE A 100 5.58 0.22 10.10
C ILE A 100 6.40 -0.74 10.95
N TYR A 101 6.63 -1.95 10.46
CA TYR A 101 7.34 -2.97 11.22
C TYR A 101 8.04 -4.02 10.36
N GLU A 102 8.93 -4.74 11.01
CA GLU A 102 9.58 -5.94 10.50
C GLU A 102 9.10 -7.15 11.29
N ASN A 103 8.77 -8.21 10.58
CA ASN A 103 8.40 -9.49 11.18
C ASN A 103 8.91 -10.63 10.29
N ASP A 104 9.60 -11.61 10.88
CA ASP A 104 10.19 -12.77 10.17
C ASP A 104 11.03 -12.35 8.95
N LYS A 105 11.87 -11.35 9.09
CA LYS A 105 12.75 -10.80 8.04
C LYS A 105 12.00 -10.20 6.85
N LYS A 106 10.74 -9.92 7.00
CA LYS A 106 9.90 -9.22 6.02
C LYS A 106 9.44 -7.88 6.60
N TYR A 107 9.12 -6.95 5.72
CA TYR A 107 8.79 -5.58 6.07
C TYR A 107 7.35 -5.27 5.70
N TYR A 108 6.65 -4.59 6.60
CA TYR A 108 5.22 -4.35 6.44
C TYR A 108 4.84 -2.91 6.78
N VAL A 109 3.82 -2.45 6.09
CA VAL A 109 2.99 -1.32 6.49
C VAL A 109 1.59 -1.87 6.75
N GLU A 110 1.00 -1.52 7.87
CA GLU A 110 -0.34 -1.96 8.22
C GLU A 110 -1.23 -0.78 8.56
N VAL A 111 -2.39 -0.74 7.96
CA VAL A 111 -3.46 0.19 8.29
C VAL A 111 -4.58 -0.61 8.94
N PRO A 112 -4.86 -0.40 10.24
CA PRO A 112 -5.86 -1.16 10.98
C PRO A 112 -7.21 -1.20 10.27
N TYR A 113 -7.81 -2.37 10.26
CA TYR A 113 -9.11 -2.65 9.64
C TYR A 113 -9.19 -2.37 8.13
N ASN A 114 -8.06 -2.10 7.50
CA ASN A 114 -7.97 -1.96 6.05
C ASN A 114 -7.09 -3.06 5.45
N ALA A 115 -5.77 -2.92 5.53
CA ALA A 115 -4.88 -3.87 4.89
C ALA A 115 -3.50 -3.96 5.54
N ILE A 116 -2.83 -5.09 5.28
CA ILE A 116 -1.41 -5.31 5.55
C ILE A 116 -0.68 -5.31 4.23
N TYR A 117 0.29 -4.41 4.08
CA TYR A 117 1.09 -4.21 2.87
C TYR A 117 2.48 -4.77 3.07
N LEU A 118 2.90 -5.69 2.21
CA LEU A 118 4.28 -6.12 2.13
C LEU A 118 5.08 -5.09 1.37
N ILE A 119 6.15 -4.58 1.98
CA ILE A 119 7.05 -3.61 1.37
C ILE A 119 8.46 -4.19 1.20
N ASN A 120 9.26 -3.60 0.32
CA ASN A 120 10.65 -4.02 0.16
C ASN A 120 11.56 -3.30 1.17
N LYS A 121 12.79 -3.80 1.28
CA LYS A 121 13.77 -3.26 2.21
C LYS A 121 14.11 -1.80 1.92
N SER A 122 14.14 -1.40 0.67
CA SER A 122 14.42 -0.02 0.26
C SER A 122 13.32 0.95 0.74
N GLN A 123 12.06 0.58 0.56
CA GLN A 123 10.92 1.35 1.07
C GLN A 123 10.92 1.44 2.60
N TYR A 124 11.18 0.33 3.26
CA TYR A 124 11.29 0.26 4.71
C TYR A 124 12.38 1.17 5.24
N ASN A 125 13.58 1.10 4.67
CA ASN A 125 14.71 1.94 5.07
C ASN A 125 14.43 3.43 4.86
N LYS A 126 13.80 3.81 3.75
CA LYS A 126 13.39 5.20 3.50
C LYS A 126 12.41 5.69 4.56
N LEU A 127 11.41 4.89 4.90
CA LEU A 127 10.48 5.24 5.97
C LEU A 127 11.19 5.39 7.31
N LEU A 128 12.10 4.49 7.66
CA LEU A 128 12.87 4.57 8.89
C LEU A 128 13.76 5.81 8.97
N GLU A 129 14.40 6.20 7.88
CA GLU A 129 15.22 7.43 7.84
C GLU A 129 14.39 8.68 8.17
N ILE A 130 13.14 8.71 7.74
CA ILE A 130 12.25 9.85 7.99
C ILE A 130 11.70 9.82 9.42
N VAL A 131 11.35 8.63 9.93
CA VAL A 131 10.70 8.48 11.24
C VAL A 131 11.68 8.45 12.42
N LYS A 132 12.91 8.08 12.20
CA LYS A 132 13.99 8.18 13.21
C LYS A 132 14.55 9.60 13.24
#